data_79bc240ef15e413fef5806bca2b00a35
#
_entry.id   79bc240ef15e413fef5806bca2b00a35
#
_cell.length_a   1.000
_cell.length_b   1.000
_cell.length_c   1.000
_cell.angle_alpha   90.00
_cell.angle_beta   90.00
_cell.angle_gamma   90.00
#
_symmetry.space_group_name_H-M   'P 1'
#
loop_
_entity.id
_entity.type
_entity.pdbx_description
1 polymer ?
#
loop_
_entity_poly.entity_id
_entity_poly.type
_entity_poly.pdbx_seq_one_letter_code
_entity_poly.pdbx_strand_id
1 'polypeptide(L)'
;FRSRHNIQPDHPAIVKGKAGSPYAIKDYYDVDPDLAKDVPERMKEFENLVQRTHRSGLKVIIDFVPNHVARQYHSDAQPDGTSQLGSNDDTNYAFSPYNNFYYIPKSELHGQFDMKGAAAEPYREFPAKATGNNRFDAYPNITDWYETIKLNYGVDYQNGGTCHFDPIPDTWTKMLDIMLFWAGKNIDGFRCDMAEMVPVEFWEWAIPQVKEQYPSLLFIAEVYNPGEYKNYLFRGKFDYLYDKVGLYDTLRAVTCGYEPAKKPPRSEF
;
A
#
# COMPACT_ATOMS: atom_id res chain seq x y z
N PHE A 1 19.40 -2.43 -15.38
CA PHE A 1 19.90 -1.53 -14.33
C PHE A 1 19.84 -2.22 -12.97
N ARG A 2 18.68 -2.72 -12.56
CA ARG A 2 18.46 -3.42 -11.28
C ARG A 2 19.39 -4.65 -11.12
N SER A 3 19.57 -5.46 -12.17
CA SER A 3 20.44 -6.64 -12.12
C SER A 3 21.92 -6.33 -11.82
N ARG A 4 22.41 -5.12 -12.16
CA ARG A 4 23.79 -4.72 -11.82
C ARG A 4 24.02 -4.48 -10.34
N HIS A 5 22.94 -4.27 -9.58
CA HIS A 5 22.99 -3.96 -8.15
C HIS A 5 22.34 -5.05 -7.31
N ASN A 6 22.14 -6.25 -7.88
CA ASN A 6 21.48 -7.40 -7.24
C ASN A 6 20.01 -7.15 -6.83
N ILE A 7 19.37 -6.11 -7.39
CA ILE A 7 17.98 -5.80 -7.13
C ILE A 7 17.11 -6.60 -8.12
N GLN A 8 16.26 -7.47 -7.63
CA GLN A 8 15.44 -8.35 -8.46
C GLN A 8 14.25 -7.60 -9.07
N PRO A 9 14.14 -7.54 -10.42
CA PRO A 9 12.94 -7.01 -11.07
C PRO A 9 11.76 -7.97 -10.91
N ASP A 10 10.53 -7.44 -10.97
CA ASP A 10 9.36 -8.29 -11.06
C ASP A 10 9.27 -8.95 -12.45
N HIS A 11 8.63 -10.11 -12.50
CA HIS A 11 8.40 -10.82 -13.75
C HIS A 11 7.52 -9.98 -14.68
N PRO A 12 7.89 -9.79 -15.97
CA PRO A 12 7.17 -8.88 -16.85
C PRO A 12 5.68 -9.23 -17.05
N ALA A 13 5.28 -10.49 -16.88
CA ALA A 13 3.89 -10.92 -17.01
C ALA A 13 2.97 -10.38 -15.90
N ILE A 14 3.51 -9.97 -14.75
CA ILE A 14 2.74 -9.43 -13.63
C ILE A 14 2.97 -7.93 -13.43
N VAL A 15 3.53 -7.25 -14.44
CA VAL A 15 3.78 -5.81 -14.46
C VAL A 15 2.88 -5.18 -15.51
N LYS A 16 2.05 -4.20 -15.14
CA LYS A 16 1.18 -3.49 -16.09
C LYS A 16 1.99 -2.54 -16.97
N GLY A 17 1.93 -2.78 -18.28
CA GLY A 17 2.71 -2.01 -19.23
C GLY A 17 4.21 -2.22 -19.07
N LYS A 18 5.02 -1.18 -19.32
CA LYS A 18 6.49 -1.26 -19.25
C LYS A 18 7.05 -0.90 -17.87
N ALA A 19 6.39 0.02 -17.17
CA ALA A 19 6.87 0.58 -15.90
C ALA A 19 6.20 -0.04 -14.67
N GLY A 20 5.03 -0.67 -14.84
CA GLY A 20 4.20 -1.11 -13.71
C GLY A 20 3.46 0.03 -13.03
N SER A 21 2.77 -0.30 -11.94
CA SER A 21 2.12 0.67 -11.08
C SER A 21 3.09 1.20 -10.02
N PRO A 22 3.19 2.52 -9.81
CA PRO A 22 3.96 3.07 -8.70
C PRO A 22 3.40 2.66 -7.33
N TYR A 23 2.16 2.17 -7.28
CA TYR A 23 1.52 1.65 -6.07
C TYR A 23 1.76 0.15 -5.84
N ALA A 24 2.44 -0.56 -6.72
CA ALA A 24 2.92 -1.92 -6.50
C ALA A 24 4.28 -1.86 -5.78
N ILE A 25 4.25 -1.65 -4.47
CA ILE A 25 5.47 -1.47 -3.66
C ILE A 25 6.30 -2.74 -3.66
N LYS A 26 7.51 -2.64 -4.19
CA LYS A 26 8.47 -3.74 -4.29
C LYS A 26 9.28 -3.93 -3.02
N ASP A 27 9.62 -2.82 -2.37
CA ASP A 27 10.37 -2.77 -1.12
C ASP A 27 9.92 -1.56 -0.30
N TYR A 28 9.46 -1.79 0.93
CA TYR A 28 9.05 -0.69 1.81
C TYR A 28 10.20 0.06 2.47
N TYR A 29 11.41 -0.47 2.42
CA TYR A 29 12.57 0.11 3.09
C TYR A 29 13.56 0.77 2.13
N ASP A 30 13.19 0.88 0.84
CA ASP A 30 14.08 1.38 -0.18
C ASP A 30 13.42 2.41 -1.10
N VAL A 31 14.27 3.17 -1.80
CA VAL A 31 13.89 4.07 -2.89
C VAL A 31 14.03 3.33 -4.20
N ASP A 32 13.12 3.57 -5.15
CA ASP A 32 13.21 2.98 -6.48
C ASP A 32 14.57 3.32 -7.12
N PRO A 33 15.40 2.32 -7.41
CA PRO A 33 16.73 2.53 -7.98
C PRO A 33 16.71 3.24 -9.33
N ASP A 34 15.61 3.16 -10.09
CA ASP A 34 15.46 3.82 -11.39
C ASP A 34 15.32 5.35 -11.26
N LEU A 35 15.00 5.86 -10.05
CA LEU A 35 14.92 7.29 -9.74
C LEU A 35 16.26 7.88 -9.28
N ALA A 36 17.24 7.05 -8.95
CA ALA A 36 18.52 7.50 -8.45
C ALA A 36 19.50 7.83 -9.58
N LYS A 37 20.32 8.86 -9.35
CA LYS A 37 21.48 9.16 -10.21
C LYS A 37 22.63 8.17 -9.94
N ASP A 38 22.86 7.86 -8.66
CA ASP A 38 23.82 6.88 -8.19
C ASP A 38 23.06 5.84 -7.34
N VAL A 39 22.83 4.64 -7.93
CA VAL A 39 21.98 3.61 -7.31
C VAL A 39 22.47 3.16 -5.91
N PRO A 40 23.75 2.93 -5.65
CA PRO A 40 24.25 2.68 -4.29
C PRO A 40 23.91 3.78 -3.29
N GLU A 41 23.84 5.03 -3.73
CA GLU A 41 23.59 6.21 -2.89
C GLU A 41 22.13 6.66 -2.88
N ARG A 42 21.19 5.86 -3.44
CA ARG A 42 19.78 6.25 -3.64
C ARG A 42 19.08 6.75 -2.38
N MET A 43 19.30 6.11 -1.25
CA MET A 43 18.73 6.56 0.02
C MET A 43 19.31 7.90 0.45
N LYS A 44 20.61 8.11 0.24
CA LYS A 44 21.26 9.38 0.51
C LYS A 44 20.78 10.50 -0.41
N GLU A 45 20.52 10.17 -1.67
CA GLU A 45 19.92 11.13 -2.61
C GLU A 45 18.52 11.56 -2.16
N PHE A 46 17.70 10.61 -1.67
CA PHE A 46 16.39 10.89 -1.08
C PHE A 46 16.51 11.80 0.17
N GLU A 47 17.38 11.47 1.12
CA GLU A 47 17.61 12.30 2.31
C GLU A 47 18.07 13.71 1.93
N ASN A 48 18.93 13.84 0.93
CA ASN A 48 19.34 15.14 0.39
C ASN A 48 18.18 15.90 -0.27
N LEU A 49 17.26 15.18 -0.94
CA LEU A 49 16.04 15.79 -1.49
C LEU A 49 15.18 16.39 -0.37
N VAL A 50 14.91 15.63 0.70
CA VAL A 50 14.17 16.12 1.87
C VAL A 50 14.81 17.39 2.43
N GLN A 51 16.13 17.39 2.66
CA GLN A 51 16.85 18.55 3.16
C GLN A 51 16.75 19.76 2.24
N ARG A 52 16.90 19.60 0.92
CA ARG A 52 16.78 20.71 -0.05
C ARG A 52 15.36 21.28 -0.05
N THR A 53 14.35 20.41 0.03
CA THR A 53 12.94 20.81 0.09
C THR A 53 12.67 21.67 1.33
N HIS A 54 13.17 21.25 2.50
CA HIS A 54 13.06 22.02 3.74
C HIS A 54 13.77 23.37 3.67
N ARG A 55 14.98 23.43 3.07
CA ARG A 55 15.69 24.72 2.88
C ARG A 55 14.92 25.70 2.00
N SER A 56 14.04 25.20 1.14
CA SER A 56 13.15 26.01 0.29
C SER A 56 11.83 26.38 0.99
N GLY A 57 11.68 26.06 2.28
CA GLY A 57 10.46 26.32 3.05
C GLY A 57 9.27 25.42 2.71
N LEU A 58 9.52 24.30 2.03
CA LEU A 58 8.49 23.32 1.64
C LEU A 58 8.55 22.09 2.55
N LYS A 59 7.45 21.36 2.60
CA LYS A 59 7.32 20.09 3.32
C LYS A 59 7.35 18.91 2.37
N VAL A 60 7.75 17.74 2.87
CA VAL A 60 7.80 16.48 2.13
C VAL A 60 6.76 15.52 2.69
N ILE A 61 5.76 15.21 1.88
CA ILE A 61 4.79 14.15 2.14
C ILE A 61 5.11 13.00 1.19
N ILE A 62 5.21 11.77 1.69
CA ILE A 62 5.41 10.58 0.86
C ILE A 62 4.15 9.71 0.83
N ASP A 63 3.95 8.99 -0.29
CA ASP A 63 2.92 7.98 -0.35
C ASP A 63 3.28 6.78 0.53
N PHE A 64 2.33 6.34 1.34
CA PHE A 64 2.37 5.08 2.07
C PHE A 64 1.23 4.21 1.55
N VAL A 65 1.55 3.05 1.01
CA VAL A 65 0.59 2.13 0.38
C VAL A 65 0.33 0.95 1.32
N PRO A 66 -0.66 1.03 2.23
CA PRO A 66 -0.82 0.03 3.29
C PRO A 66 -1.68 -1.16 2.89
N ASN A 67 -2.50 -1.04 1.83
CA ASN A 67 -3.48 -2.06 1.48
C ASN A 67 -2.89 -3.27 0.76
N HIS A 68 -1.80 -3.07 0.00
CA HIS A 68 -1.23 -4.08 -0.89
C HIS A 68 0.24 -3.82 -1.18
N VAL A 69 0.91 -4.82 -1.72
CA VAL A 69 2.31 -4.76 -2.18
C VAL A 69 2.44 -5.38 -3.56
N ALA A 70 3.60 -5.23 -4.22
CA ALA A 70 3.92 -5.94 -5.45
C ALA A 70 3.79 -7.46 -5.24
N ARG A 71 3.37 -8.18 -6.29
CA ARG A 71 3.17 -9.63 -6.21
C ARG A 71 4.44 -10.40 -5.88
N GLN A 72 5.58 -9.92 -6.33
CA GLN A 72 6.90 -10.43 -5.95
C GLN A 72 7.61 -9.50 -4.97
N TYR A 73 6.87 -9.03 -3.94
CA TYR A 73 7.45 -8.22 -2.87
C TYR A 73 8.69 -8.91 -2.27
N HIS A 74 9.76 -8.18 -2.22
CA HIS A 74 10.98 -8.58 -1.54
C HIS A 74 11.77 -7.33 -1.17
N SER A 75 12.19 -7.23 0.09
CA SER A 75 13.04 -6.13 0.53
C SER A 75 14.51 -6.51 0.45
N ASP A 76 15.28 -5.72 -0.30
CA ASP A 76 16.74 -5.82 -0.38
C ASP A 76 17.43 -4.91 0.66
N ALA A 77 16.68 -4.01 1.29
CA ALA A 77 17.17 -3.00 2.24
C ALA A 77 16.52 -3.12 3.63
N GLN A 78 15.98 -4.28 3.96
CA GLN A 78 15.30 -4.50 5.23
C GLN A 78 16.26 -4.33 6.41
N PRO A 79 15.88 -3.56 7.46
CA PRO A 79 16.70 -3.41 8.65
C PRO A 79 16.95 -4.74 9.37
N ASP A 80 18.14 -4.87 9.97
CA ASP A 80 18.49 -6.03 10.78
C ASP A 80 17.49 -6.23 11.92
N GLY A 81 17.13 -7.51 12.17
CA GLY A 81 16.20 -7.89 13.23
C GLY A 81 14.71 -7.79 12.86
N THR A 82 14.37 -7.29 11.66
CA THR A 82 13.00 -7.33 11.14
C THR A 82 12.78 -8.58 10.27
N SER A 83 11.52 -8.99 10.06
CA SER A 83 11.18 -10.12 9.20
C SER A 83 10.41 -9.67 7.96
N GLN A 84 10.68 -10.30 6.81
CA GLN A 84 9.97 -10.06 5.55
C GLN A 84 8.47 -10.30 5.69
N LEU A 85 7.67 -9.50 4.97
CA LEU A 85 6.25 -9.80 4.80
C LEU A 85 6.08 -11.18 4.16
N GLY A 86 5.22 -12.01 4.76
CA GLY A 86 4.90 -13.35 4.30
C GLY A 86 5.93 -14.43 4.64
N SER A 87 7.08 -14.11 5.27
CA SER A 87 8.12 -15.09 5.55
C SER A 87 7.69 -16.20 6.53
N ASN A 88 6.72 -15.91 7.39
CA ASN A 88 6.20 -16.82 8.40
C ASN A 88 4.77 -17.30 8.11
N ASP A 89 4.24 -16.98 6.93
CA ASP A 89 2.85 -17.29 6.57
C ASP A 89 2.64 -18.80 6.40
N ASP A 90 1.55 -19.32 6.97
CA ASP A 90 1.08 -20.67 6.65
C ASP A 90 0.17 -20.62 5.42
N THR A 91 0.69 -21.06 4.30
CA THR A 91 0.03 -21.03 2.99
C THR A 91 -1.06 -22.10 2.81
N ASN A 92 -1.27 -22.97 3.80
CA ASN A 92 -2.34 -23.96 3.78
C ASN A 92 -3.72 -23.38 4.11
N TYR A 93 -3.76 -22.17 4.68
CA TYR A 93 -5.00 -21.48 5.06
C TYR A 93 -5.27 -20.31 4.13
N ALA A 94 -6.53 -20.18 3.69
CA ALA A 94 -6.97 -19.03 2.90
C ALA A 94 -6.91 -17.73 3.72
N PHE A 95 -7.29 -17.84 5.00
CA PHE A 95 -7.12 -16.80 6.01
C PHE A 95 -6.49 -17.39 7.28
N SER A 96 -5.58 -16.66 7.86
CA SER A 96 -5.08 -16.83 9.21
C SER A 96 -4.74 -15.45 9.77
N PRO A 97 -5.13 -15.08 11.00
CA PRO A 97 -4.79 -13.78 11.57
C PRO A 97 -3.29 -13.58 11.76
N TYR A 98 -2.49 -14.65 11.67
CA TYR A 98 -1.03 -14.62 11.77
C TYR A 98 -0.31 -14.46 10.44
N ASN A 99 -1.03 -14.60 9.30
CA ASN A 99 -0.48 -14.43 7.96
C ASN A 99 -0.48 -12.95 7.55
N ASN A 100 0.54 -12.56 6.79
CA ASN A 100 0.59 -11.21 6.19
C ASN A 100 -0.23 -11.13 4.89
N PHE A 101 -0.52 -12.25 4.24
CA PHE A 101 -1.28 -12.32 3.00
C PHE A 101 -2.48 -13.26 3.08
N TYR A 102 -3.42 -13.08 2.15
CA TYR A 102 -4.50 -14.04 1.90
C TYR A 102 -4.08 -14.98 0.78
N TYR A 103 -4.24 -16.28 1.01
CA TYR A 103 -3.88 -17.32 0.05
C TYR A 103 -5.11 -17.96 -0.58
N ILE A 104 -4.91 -18.57 -1.75
CA ILE A 104 -5.86 -19.48 -2.37
C ILE A 104 -5.21 -20.88 -2.33
N PRO A 105 -5.40 -21.65 -1.24
CA PRO A 105 -4.71 -22.91 -1.02
C PRO A 105 -4.94 -23.89 -2.15
N LYS A 106 -3.89 -24.64 -2.53
CA LYS A 106 -3.93 -25.68 -3.57
C LYS A 106 -4.26 -25.18 -4.98
N SER A 107 -4.28 -23.87 -5.20
CA SER A 107 -4.52 -23.26 -6.52
C SER A 107 -3.28 -22.52 -7.02
N GLU A 108 -2.95 -22.71 -8.27
CA GLU A 108 -1.97 -21.90 -9.00
C GLU A 108 -2.65 -20.63 -9.54
N LEU A 109 -1.92 -19.55 -9.65
CA LEU A 109 -2.44 -18.30 -10.25
C LEU A 109 -2.69 -18.49 -11.75
N HIS A 110 -3.90 -18.19 -12.21
CA HIS A 110 -4.34 -18.25 -13.60
C HIS A 110 -4.92 -16.91 -14.03
N GLY A 111 -4.09 -15.96 -14.43
CA GLY A 111 -4.56 -14.66 -14.88
C GLY A 111 -5.19 -14.70 -16.29
N GLN A 112 -6.16 -13.83 -16.55
CA GLN A 112 -6.68 -13.54 -17.89
C GLN A 112 -5.77 -12.51 -18.62
N PHE A 113 -4.54 -12.40 -18.24
CA PHE A 113 -3.48 -11.60 -18.82
C PHE A 113 -2.37 -12.52 -19.34
N ASP A 114 -1.47 -12.01 -20.15
CA ASP A 114 -0.37 -12.81 -20.70
C ASP A 114 0.64 -13.18 -19.60
N MET A 115 0.46 -14.36 -19.02
CA MET A 115 1.34 -14.90 -17.99
C MET A 115 2.77 -15.20 -18.48
N LYS A 116 2.98 -15.18 -19.79
CA LYS A 116 4.33 -15.32 -20.38
C LYS A 116 5.01 -13.96 -20.51
N GLY A 117 4.24 -12.93 -20.83
CA GLY A 117 4.80 -11.60 -21.09
C GLY A 117 5.94 -11.65 -22.08
N ALA A 118 6.94 -10.81 -21.88
CA ALA A 118 8.17 -10.79 -22.67
C ALA A 118 9.26 -11.74 -22.13
N ALA A 119 8.98 -12.50 -21.07
CA ALA A 119 9.94 -13.44 -20.46
C ALA A 119 9.99 -14.78 -21.21
N ALA A 120 11.14 -15.45 -21.15
CA ALA A 120 11.32 -16.77 -21.74
C ALA A 120 10.45 -17.84 -21.04
N GLU A 121 10.25 -17.68 -19.72
CA GLU A 121 9.48 -18.60 -18.90
C GLU A 121 8.17 -17.92 -18.44
N PRO A 122 7.06 -18.69 -18.29
CA PRO A 122 5.82 -18.15 -17.74
C PRO A 122 5.95 -17.82 -16.26
N TYR A 123 5.25 -16.79 -15.81
CA TYR A 123 5.11 -16.54 -14.38
C TYR A 123 4.31 -17.66 -13.71
N ARG A 124 4.77 -18.09 -12.55
CA ARG A 124 4.08 -19.10 -11.72
C ARG A 124 4.01 -18.63 -10.28
N GLU A 125 2.84 -18.77 -9.67
CA GLU A 125 2.63 -18.51 -8.24
C GLU A 125 1.74 -19.61 -7.66
N PHE A 126 2.30 -20.37 -6.72
CA PHE A 126 1.58 -21.44 -6.01
C PHE A 126 1.96 -21.45 -4.53
N PRO A 127 0.98 -21.39 -3.62
CA PRO A 127 -0.43 -21.10 -3.91
C PRO A 127 -0.60 -19.64 -4.35
N ALA A 128 -1.65 -19.38 -5.13
CA ALA A 128 -1.99 -18.02 -5.53
C ALA A 128 -2.35 -17.16 -4.32
N LYS A 129 -2.19 -15.83 -4.45
CA LYS A 129 -2.55 -14.84 -3.42
C LYS A 129 -3.65 -13.92 -3.92
N ALA A 130 -4.50 -13.45 -3.00
CA ALA A 130 -5.54 -12.47 -3.31
C ALA A 130 -4.94 -11.17 -3.85
N THR A 131 -5.60 -10.54 -4.83
CA THR A 131 -5.16 -9.25 -5.39
C THR A 131 -5.50 -8.08 -4.47
N GLY A 132 -4.80 -6.97 -4.62
CA GLY A 132 -4.98 -5.77 -3.81
C GLY A 132 -6.41 -5.20 -3.82
N ASN A 133 -7.19 -5.46 -4.88
CA ASN A 133 -8.60 -5.05 -4.99
C ASN A 133 -9.61 -6.08 -4.45
N ASN A 134 -9.19 -6.89 -3.47
CA ASN A 134 -10.06 -7.87 -2.80
C ASN A 134 -10.59 -8.99 -3.71
N ARG A 135 -9.80 -9.42 -4.70
CA ARG A 135 -10.11 -10.62 -5.48
C ARG A 135 -9.51 -11.83 -4.79
N PHE A 136 -10.37 -12.65 -4.15
CA PHE A 136 -9.98 -13.82 -3.34
C PHE A 136 -10.11 -15.14 -4.11
N ASP A 137 -9.73 -15.14 -5.39
CA ASP A 137 -9.60 -16.35 -6.21
C ASP A 137 -8.33 -16.32 -7.06
N ALA A 138 -8.03 -17.45 -7.72
CA ALA A 138 -6.82 -17.63 -8.51
C ALA A 138 -6.93 -17.13 -9.96
N TYR A 139 -8.03 -16.46 -10.33
CA TYR A 139 -8.35 -16.07 -11.71
C TYR A 139 -8.57 -14.56 -11.88
N PRO A 140 -7.62 -13.70 -11.48
CA PRO A 140 -7.76 -12.28 -11.72
C PRO A 140 -7.79 -11.99 -13.22
N ASN A 141 -8.58 -11.00 -13.61
CA ASN A 141 -8.65 -10.52 -15.00
C ASN A 141 -7.78 -9.27 -15.22
N ILE A 142 -7.70 -8.81 -16.46
CA ILE A 142 -6.85 -7.67 -16.84
C ILE A 142 -7.23 -6.36 -16.13
N THR A 143 -8.46 -6.22 -15.67
CA THR A 143 -8.95 -5.03 -14.95
C THR A 143 -8.73 -5.10 -13.44
N ASP A 144 -8.42 -6.30 -12.91
CA ASP A 144 -8.03 -6.45 -11.51
C ASP A 144 -6.64 -5.88 -11.24
N TRP A 145 -6.30 -5.69 -9.97
CA TRP A 145 -4.97 -5.23 -9.56
C TRP A 145 -3.99 -6.41 -9.50
N TYR A 146 -3.89 -7.15 -10.62
CA TYR A 146 -3.19 -8.43 -10.68
C TYR A 146 -1.68 -8.34 -10.39
N GLU A 147 -1.06 -7.17 -10.51
CA GLU A 147 0.36 -6.99 -10.14
C GLU A 147 0.57 -6.79 -8.63
N THR A 148 -0.52 -6.75 -7.85
CA THR A 148 -0.47 -6.57 -6.40
C THR A 148 -1.08 -7.72 -5.65
N ILE A 149 -0.67 -7.90 -4.39
CA ILE A 149 -1.24 -8.83 -3.42
C ILE A 149 -1.77 -8.09 -2.21
N LYS A 150 -2.91 -8.53 -1.70
CA LYS A 150 -3.60 -7.94 -0.55
C LYS A 150 -2.86 -8.24 0.75
N LEU A 151 -2.62 -7.21 1.56
CA LEU A 151 -2.13 -7.37 2.92
C LEU A 151 -3.27 -7.74 3.88
N ASN A 152 -2.96 -8.65 4.80
CA ASN A 152 -3.91 -9.17 5.77
C ASN A 152 -3.75 -8.46 7.12
N TYR A 153 -4.73 -7.66 7.47
CA TYR A 153 -4.81 -6.94 8.74
C TYR A 153 -5.68 -7.66 9.79
N GLY A 154 -5.91 -8.96 9.64
CA GLY A 154 -6.71 -9.75 10.58
C GLY A 154 -8.22 -9.70 10.31
N VAL A 155 -8.65 -9.38 9.09
CA VAL A 155 -10.06 -9.40 8.68
C VAL A 155 -10.33 -10.59 7.77
N ASP A 156 -11.22 -11.50 8.16
CA ASP A 156 -11.63 -12.64 7.36
C ASP A 156 -12.75 -12.26 6.38
N TYR A 157 -12.36 -11.67 5.25
CA TYR A 157 -13.30 -11.20 4.22
C TYR A 157 -14.13 -12.32 3.59
N GLN A 158 -13.65 -13.56 3.60
CA GLN A 158 -14.33 -14.68 2.99
C GLN A 158 -15.38 -15.32 3.91
N ASN A 159 -15.32 -15.03 5.22
CA ASN A 159 -16.25 -15.50 6.23
C ASN A 159 -16.94 -14.33 6.97
N GLY A 160 -17.57 -13.46 6.19
CA GLY A 160 -18.42 -12.39 6.71
C GLY A 160 -17.68 -11.16 7.25
N GLY A 161 -16.37 -11.03 7.01
CA GLY A 161 -15.60 -9.87 7.46
C GLY A 161 -15.31 -9.89 8.96
N THR A 162 -15.23 -11.07 9.57
CA THR A 162 -14.91 -11.20 11.01
C THR A 162 -13.53 -10.66 11.30
N CYS A 163 -13.42 -9.83 12.33
CA CYS A 163 -12.18 -9.20 12.78
C CYS A 163 -11.46 -10.03 13.84
N HIS A 164 -10.15 -10.19 13.69
CA HIS A 164 -9.25 -10.91 14.57
C HIS A 164 -8.05 -10.02 14.92
N PHE A 165 -8.24 -9.11 15.90
CA PHE A 165 -7.26 -8.10 16.28
C PHE A 165 -6.62 -8.35 17.65
N ASP A 166 -6.96 -9.46 18.31
CA ASP A 166 -6.36 -9.91 19.55
C ASP A 166 -6.00 -11.41 19.44
N PRO A 167 -4.70 -11.74 19.44
CA PRO A 167 -3.56 -10.82 19.49
C PRO A 167 -3.45 -9.93 18.23
N ILE A 168 -2.75 -8.81 18.39
CA ILE A 168 -2.50 -7.88 17.27
C ILE A 168 -1.86 -8.62 16.10
N PRO A 169 -2.40 -8.49 14.86
CA PRO A 169 -1.83 -9.13 13.67
C PRO A 169 -0.38 -8.69 13.40
N ASP A 170 0.45 -9.62 12.99
CA ASP A 170 1.87 -9.36 12.66
C ASP A 170 2.04 -8.25 11.60
N THR A 171 1.11 -8.16 10.65
CA THR A 171 1.09 -7.09 9.63
C THR A 171 1.04 -5.69 10.28
N TRP A 172 0.35 -5.52 11.42
CA TRP A 172 0.26 -4.22 12.08
C TRP A 172 1.61 -3.75 12.60
N THR A 173 2.35 -4.64 13.24
CA THR A 173 3.69 -4.32 13.79
C THR A 173 4.67 -4.01 12.67
N LYS A 174 4.68 -4.81 11.60
CA LYS A 174 5.52 -4.57 10.43
C LYS A 174 5.21 -3.24 9.74
N MET A 175 3.94 -2.89 9.59
CA MET A 175 3.55 -1.61 9.00
C MET A 175 3.87 -0.40 9.89
N LEU A 176 3.78 -0.57 11.21
CA LEU A 176 4.25 0.44 12.16
C LEU A 176 5.76 0.67 12.02
N ASP A 177 6.55 -0.41 11.96
CA ASP A 177 8.00 -0.32 11.79
C ASP A 177 8.38 0.41 10.49
N ILE A 178 7.67 0.13 9.39
CA ILE A 178 7.86 0.84 8.11
C ILE A 178 7.56 2.33 8.26
N MET A 179 6.46 2.70 8.90
CA MET A 179 6.14 4.12 9.13
C MET A 179 7.20 4.82 10.00
N LEU A 180 7.67 4.16 11.06
CA LEU A 180 8.73 4.69 11.92
C LEU A 180 10.06 4.84 11.18
N PHE A 181 10.42 3.87 10.32
CA PHE A 181 11.60 3.96 9.47
C PHE A 181 11.59 5.22 8.59
N TRP A 182 10.49 5.48 7.88
CA TRP A 182 10.39 6.65 7.01
C TRP A 182 10.23 7.95 7.79
N ALA A 183 9.53 7.95 8.91
CA ALA A 183 9.46 9.10 9.81
C ALA A 183 10.87 9.52 10.29
N GLY A 184 11.74 8.54 10.57
CA GLY A 184 13.14 8.77 10.89
C GLY A 184 13.98 9.39 9.76
N LYS A 185 13.50 9.41 8.51
CA LYS A 185 14.11 10.10 7.38
C LYS A 185 13.76 11.60 7.29
N ASN A 186 13.14 12.13 8.35
CA ASN A 186 12.80 13.55 8.47
C ASN A 186 11.79 14.04 7.42
N ILE A 187 10.87 13.18 6.98
CA ILE A 187 9.70 13.58 6.20
C ILE A 187 8.69 14.31 7.07
N ASP A 188 7.74 15.04 6.46
CA ASP A 188 6.73 15.81 7.20
C ASP A 188 5.38 15.08 7.29
N GLY A 189 5.19 13.99 6.57
CA GLY A 189 3.95 13.22 6.65
C GLY A 189 3.82 12.10 5.63
N PHE A 190 2.70 11.41 5.76
CA PHE A 190 2.26 10.34 4.86
C PHE A 190 0.95 10.70 4.18
N ARG A 191 0.86 10.46 2.88
CA ARG A 191 -0.40 10.27 2.18
C ARG A 191 -0.66 8.77 2.12
N CYS A 192 -1.71 8.30 2.82
CA CYS A 192 -2.02 6.88 2.93
C CYS A 192 -2.97 6.47 1.81
N ASP A 193 -2.42 5.71 0.85
CA ASP A 193 -3.13 5.19 -0.30
C ASP A 193 -4.23 4.21 0.12
N MET A 194 -5.43 4.34 -0.47
CA MET A 194 -6.57 3.45 -0.21
C MET A 194 -6.78 3.15 1.28
N ALA A 195 -6.64 4.15 2.15
CA ALA A 195 -6.70 3.99 3.61
C ALA A 195 -8.00 3.32 4.09
N GLU A 196 -9.12 3.54 3.39
CA GLU A 196 -10.42 2.92 3.70
C GLU A 196 -10.48 1.41 3.43
N MET A 197 -9.50 0.84 2.71
CA MET A 197 -9.38 -0.61 2.51
C MET A 197 -8.59 -1.31 3.62
N VAL A 198 -8.11 -0.55 4.60
CA VAL A 198 -7.41 -1.02 5.79
C VAL A 198 -8.29 -0.75 7.00
N PRO A 199 -8.45 -1.69 7.96
CA PRO A 199 -9.31 -1.50 9.12
C PRO A 199 -8.96 -0.21 9.89
N VAL A 200 -9.98 0.54 10.27
CA VAL A 200 -9.79 1.79 11.03
C VAL A 200 -9.11 1.54 12.37
N GLU A 201 -9.28 0.35 12.95
CA GLU A 201 -8.64 -0.10 14.19
C GLU A 201 -7.10 -0.12 14.07
N PHE A 202 -6.57 -0.49 12.89
CA PHE A 202 -5.13 -0.40 12.66
C PHE A 202 -4.64 1.06 12.77
N TRP A 203 -5.34 1.99 12.15
CA TRP A 203 -4.97 3.41 12.20
C TRP A 203 -5.10 4.00 13.60
N GLU A 204 -6.18 3.67 14.31
CA GLU A 204 -6.40 4.02 15.71
C GLU A 204 -5.24 3.56 16.60
N TRP A 205 -4.68 2.40 16.32
CA TRP A 205 -3.55 1.82 17.06
C TRP A 205 -2.20 2.37 16.60
N ALA A 206 -1.96 2.54 15.30
CA ALA A 206 -0.65 2.85 14.74
C ALA A 206 -0.29 4.35 14.80
N ILE A 207 -1.23 5.23 14.38
CA ILE A 207 -0.95 6.68 14.27
C ILE A 207 -0.51 7.30 15.59
N PRO A 208 -1.15 7.02 16.74
CA PRO A 208 -0.68 7.55 18.03
C PRO A 208 0.76 7.15 18.36
N GLN A 209 1.15 5.89 18.07
CA GLN A 209 2.51 5.41 18.34
C GLN A 209 3.57 6.10 17.48
N VAL A 210 3.26 6.37 16.21
CA VAL A 210 4.15 7.18 15.35
C VAL A 210 4.23 8.61 15.88
N LYS A 211 3.11 9.23 16.24
CA LYS A 211 3.05 10.61 16.74
C LYS A 211 3.68 10.79 18.13
N GLU A 212 3.78 9.74 18.92
CA GLU A 212 4.52 9.78 20.19
C GLU A 212 6.01 10.10 19.95
N GLN A 213 6.60 9.56 18.89
CA GLN A 213 8.00 9.80 18.54
C GLN A 213 8.16 11.00 17.58
N TYR A 214 7.19 11.22 16.70
CA TYR A 214 7.20 12.26 15.65
C TYR A 214 5.90 13.10 15.70
N PRO A 215 5.71 13.95 16.72
CA PRO A 215 4.42 14.61 16.99
C PRO A 215 3.96 15.60 15.89
N SER A 216 4.86 16.09 15.06
CA SER A 216 4.56 17.00 13.94
C SER A 216 4.22 16.29 12.62
N LEU A 217 4.35 14.96 12.58
CA LEU A 217 4.11 14.18 11.35
C LEU A 217 2.62 14.19 10.98
N LEU A 218 2.32 14.50 9.73
CA LEU A 218 0.95 14.57 9.21
C LEU A 218 0.52 13.24 8.56
N PHE A 219 -0.74 12.89 8.78
CA PHE A 219 -1.39 11.75 8.12
C PHE A 219 -2.57 12.21 7.28
N ILE A 220 -2.50 11.97 5.98
CA ILE A 220 -3.54 12.31 5.00
C ILE A 220 -4.09 11.00 4.44
N ALA A 221 -5.39 10.73 4.61
CA ALA A 221 -6.00 9.50 4.12
C ALA A 221 -6.70 9.69 2.79
N GLU A 222 -6.54 8.71 1.90
CA GLU A 222 -7.40 8.53 0.75
C GLU A 222 -8.61 7.70 1.17
N VAL A 223 -9.75 8.38 1.39
CA VAL A 223 -11.04 7.80 1.73
C VAL A 223 -12.08 8.36 0.77
N TYR A 224 -12.75 7.51 0.02
CA TYR A 224 -13.72 7.92 -1.00
C TYR A 224 -15.17 7.84 -0.53
N ASN A 225 -15.45 7.01 0.49
CA ASN A 225 -16.78 6.91 1.05
C ASN A 225 -17.03 8.05 2.07
N PRO A 226 -17.93 9.05 1.77
CA PRO A 226 -18.20 10.13 2.71
C PRO A 226 -18.78 9.66 4.05
N GLY A 227 -19.45 8.50 4.07
CA GLY A 227 -19.94 7.88 5.29
C GLY A 227 -18.85 7.48 6.29
N GLU A 228 -17.62 7.25 5.79
CA GLU A 228 -16.46 6.86 6.59
C GLU A 228 -15.60 8.05 7.05
N TYR A 229 -15.82 9.27 6.56
CA TYR A 229 -14.99 10.42 6.89
C TYR A 229 -14.81 10.63 8.39
N LYS A 230 -15.92 10.64 9.15
CA LYS A 230 -15.88 10.80 10.61
C LYS A 230 -15.11 9.66 11.29
N ASN A 231 -15.27 8.42 10.80
CA ASN A 231 -14.62 7.24 11.33
C ASN A 231 -13.09 7.36 11.19
N TYR A 232 -12.60 7.70 10.00
CA TYR A 232 -11.15 7.81 9.76
C TYR A 232 -10.54 9.06 10.40
N LEU A 233 -11.25 10.21 10.44
CA LEU A 233 -10.75 11.41 11.12
C LEU A 233 -10.67 11.23 12.64
N PHE A 234 -11.74 10.79 13.27
CA PHE A 234 -11.81 10.80 14.74
C PHE A 234 -11.26 9.53 15.37
N ARG A 235 -11.68 8.37 14.87
CA ARG A 235 -11.21 7.08 15.37
C ARG A 235 -9.86 6.73 14.76
N GLY A 236 -9.72 6.81 13.44
CA GLY A 236 -8.49 6.53 12.70
C GLY A 236 -7.35 7.52 12.95
N LYS A 237 -7.62 8.70 13.58
CA LYS A 237 -6.62 9.72 13.96
C LYS A 237 -5.91 10.40 12.80
N PHE A 238 -6.49 10.38 11.60
CA PHE A 238 -5.96 11.14 10.47
C PHE A 238 -6.11 12.65 10.67
N ASP A 239 -5.14 13.41 10.22
CA ASP A 239 -5.20 14.88 10.27
C ASP A 239 -6.05 15.45 9.15
N TYR A 240 -6.04 14.80 7.98
CA TYR A 240 -6.77 15.22 6.77
C TYR A 240 -7.28 14.02 5.98
N LEU A 241 -8.36 14.24 5.24
CA LEU A 241 -8.90 13.31 4.24
C LEU A 241 -9.04 14.00 2.88
N TYR A 242 -9.06 13.21 1.81
CA TYR A 242 -9.47 13.66 0.49
C TYR A 242 -10.98 13.95 0.47
N ASP A 243 -11.36 15.09 -0.04
CA ASP A 243 -12.75 15.36 -0.43
C ASP A 243 -12.95 15.04 -1.92
N LYS A 244 -12.99 13.73 -2.23
CA LYS A 244 -13.17 13.23 -3.60
C LYS A 244 -14.56 13.55 -4.12
N VAL A 245 -15.59 13.24 -3.35
CA VAL A 245 -16.99 13.31 -3.78
C VAL A 245 -17.52 14.73 -3.72
N GLY A 246 -17.25 15.46 -2.64
CA GLY A 246 -17.76 16.84 -2.46
C GLY A 246 -17.04 17.84 -3.36
N LEU A 247 -15.73 17.93 -3.26
CA LEU A 247 -14.93 18.95 -3.96
C LEU A 247 -14.46 18.50 -5.34
N TYR A 248 -13.71 17.39 -5.42
CA TYR A 248 -13.05 16.99 -6.67
C TYR A 248 -14.08 16.68 -7.77
N ASP A 249 -15.08 15.85 -7.52
CA ASP A 249 -16.06 15.46 -8.53
C ASP A 249 -16.92 16.67 -8.96
N THR A 250 -17.24 17.58 -8.04
CA THR A 250 -17.94 18.81 -8.35
C THR A 250 -17.10 19.73 -9.26
N LEU A 251 -15.84 19.97 -8.92
CA LEU A 251 -14.93 20.78 -9.74
C LEU A 251 -14.76 20.17 -11.12
N ARG A 252 -14.56 18.85 -11.21
CA ARG A 252 -14.45 18.15 -12.48
C ARG A 252 -15.72 18.28 -13.32
N ALA A 253 -16.89 18.11 -12.73
CA ALA A 253 -18.16 18.28 -13.42
C ALA A 253 -18.31 19.69 -14.01
N VAL A 254 -17.99 20.72 -13.23
CA VAL A 254 -18.03 22.11 -13.68
C VAL A 254 -17.03 22.38 -14.81
N THR A 255 -15.78 21.93 -14.66
CA THR A 255 -14.72 22.21 -15.64
C THR A 255 -14.89 21.42 -16.93
N CYS A 256 -15.46 20.22 -16.87
CA CYS A 256 -15.72 19.39 -18.06
C CYS A 256 -17.08 19.63 -18.71
N GLY A 257 -17.90 20.54 -18.17
CA GLY A 257 -19.23 20.88 -18.71
C GLY A 257 -20.28 19.78 -18.51
N TYR A 258 -20.06 18.87 -17.56
CA TYR A 258 -21.09 17.91 -17.15
C TYR A 258 -22.11 18.62 -16.23
N GLU A 259 -23.41 18.33 -16.39
CA GLU A 259 -24.39 18.76 -15.40
C GLU A 259 -23.98 18.21 -14.02
N PRO A 260 -24.01 19.03 -12.94
CA PRO A 260 -23.68 18.55 -11.62
C PRO A 260 -24.66 17.44 -11.28
N ALA A 261 -24.15 16.22 -11.13
CA ALA A 261 -24.90 15.14 -10.51
C ALA A 261 -25.49 15.68 -9.20
N LYS A 262 -26.79 15.40 -8.97
CA LYS A 262 -27.57 15.87 -7.80
C LYS A 262 -26.67 16.00 -6.59
N LYS A 263 -26.67 17.21 -5.97
CA LYS A 263 -25.86 17.53 -4.79
C LYS A 263 -25.72 16.33 -3.88
N PRO A 264 -24.50 15.88 -3.57
CA PRO A 264 -24.31 14.90 -2.51
C PRO A 264 -24.95 15.46 -1.22
N PRO A 265 -25.46 14.60 -0.33
CA PRO A 265 -25.95 15.06 0.96
C PRO A 265 -24.84 15.88 1.62
N ARG A 266 -25.18 17.09 2.11
CA ARG A 266 -24.24 17.92 2.87
C ARG A 266 -23.72 17.06 4.02
N SER A 267 -22.41 16.82 4.07
CA SER A 267 -21.80 16.31 5.28
C SER A 267 -22.02 17.38 6.36
N GLU A 268 -22.88 17.10 7.31
CA GLU A 268 -22.98 17.90 8.52
C GLU A 268 -21.73 17.59 9.35
N PHE A 269 -20.80 18.53 9.35
CA PHE A 269 -19.67 18.53 10.25
C PHE A 269 -20.12 18.97 11.66
#